data_82b1a661519a41e84d3bb31f254a04de
#
_entry.id   82b1a661519a41e84d3bb31f254a04de
#
_cell.length_a   1.000
_cell.length_b   1.000
_cell.length_c   1.000
_cell.angle_alpha   90.00
_cell.angle_beta   90.00
_cell.angle_gamma   90.00
#
_symmetry.space_group_name_H-M   'P 1'
#
loop_
_entity.id
_entity.type
_entity.pdbx_description
1 polymer ?
#
loop_
_entity_poly.entity_id
_entity_poly.type
_entity_poly.pdbx_seq_one_letter_code
_entity_poly.pdbx_strand_id
1 'polypeptide(L)'
;MARIAHFLLVPELAGSPPNKAAITAWLHLGHQVDVFSPEKPADVSVYGPKVTSQKVAYGYKWMLRHSLSPRWARYDAFSGTTEKPLAVAGLLSQLHRRPLITFADEIYAGSYFGTRSEGWKSLCRRGMRRACLTVVNEEERVALQRDYAGMTGDQKIVVYPGCFHQSIPAGDRLGMRRSRGIPDDALVLSYSGVFNQGNGGLWLTQALERSPNLWVWGQILHRDPLVLDLLRQARGSERLVLEPNRLDWEDAWASMAAVDIGQVVYLQDAPQFRHMGTASNRLCMFLSMGVPVIASRQPSFAFIEDYDCGVLIDNSDQFPKAVEQIAAKLPAMKANALTCAKKYLRAAERYEQLKSALEVVLKPH
;
A
#
# COMPACT_ATOMS: atom_id res chain seq x y z
N MET A 1 19.92 12.96 18.82
CA MET A 1 19.95 12.36 17.46
C MET A 1 20.02 10.86 17.64
N ALA A 2 18.99 10.12 17.23
CA ALA A 2 18.95 8.65 17.32
C ALA A 2 19.33 8.02 15.99
N ARG A 3 19.77 6.75 16.02
CA ARG A 3 20.01 5.91 14.85
C ARG A 3 19.04 4.73 14.84
N ILE A 4 18.28 4.58 13.77
CA ILE A 4 17.20 3.60 13.66
C ILE A 4 17.59 2.52 12.64
N ALA A 5 17.42 1.24 13.02
CA ALA A 5 17.51 0.11 12.10
C ALA A 5 16.10 -0.24 11.61
N HIS A 6 15.81 -0.02 10.33
CA HIS A 6 14.50 -0.25 9.71
C HIS A 6 14.55 -1.42 8.73
N PHE A 7 13.79 -2.49 9.02
CA PHE A 7 13.77 -3.73 8.25
C PHE A 7 12.54 -3.81 7.36
N LEU A 8 12.73 -3.97 6.06
CA LEU A 8 11.70 -4.01 5.04
C LEU A 8 11.47 -5.43 4.51
N LEU A 9 10.23 -5.74 4.14
CA LEU A 9 9.87 -7.01 3.50
C LEU A 9 10.33 -7.06 2.03
N VAL A 10 10.28 -5.93 1.35
CA VAL A 10 10.70 -5.76 -0.04
C VAL A 10 11.60 -4.55 -0.18
N PRO A 11 12.52 -4.51 -1.15
CA PRO A 11 13.42 -3.36 -1.32
C PRO A 11 12.73 -2.11 -1.88
N GLU A 12 11.51 -2.24 -2.42
CA GLU A 12 10.77 -1.16 -3.05
C GLU A 12 10.00 -0.32 -2.03
N LEU A 13 10.62 0.74 -1.52
CA LEU A 13 9.97 1.73 -0.63
C LEU A 13 8.78 2.45 -1.30
N ALA A 14 8.82 2.60 -2.61
CA ALA A 14 7.77 3.25 -3.38
C ALA A 14 6.38 2.62 -3.20
N GLY A 15 6.31 1.31 -2.95
CA GLY A 15 5.07 0.57 -2.70
C GLY A 15 4.55 0.63 -1.27
N SER A 16 5.24 1.29 -0.35
CA SER A 16 4.86 1.33 1.06
C SER A 16 4.82 2.77 1.62
N PRO A 17 3.67 3.47 1.46
CA PRO A 17 3.48 4.81 2.00
C PRO A 17 3.82 4.95 3.49
N PRO A 18 3.40 4.05 4.39
CA PRO A 18 3.73 4.15 5.81
C PRO A 18 5.24 4.14 6.09
N ASN A 19 6.00 3.28 5.38
CA ASN A 19 7.45 3.22 5.56
C ASN A 19 8.15 4.48 5.04
N LYS A 20 7.71 5.03 3.88
CA LYS A 20 8.21 6.32 3.37
C LYS A 20 7.92 7.46 4.35
N ALA A 21 6.69 7.53 4.87
CA ALA A 21 6.30 8.53 5.85
C ALA A 21 7.14 8.44 7.13
N ALA A 22 7.42 7.23 7.62
CA ALA A 22 8.25 7.02 8.79
C ALA A 22 9.70 7.47 8.59
N ILE A 23 10.32 7.10 7.47
CA ILE A 23 11.68 7.54 7.13
C ILE A 23 11.73 9.07 7.08
N THR A 24 10.78 9.70 6.39
CA THR A 24 10.67 11.16 6.31
C THR A 24 10.49 11.78 7.70
N ALA A 25 9.63 11.20 8.56
CA ALA A 25 9.41 11.68 9.91
C ALA A 25 10.67 11.58 10.78
N TRP A 26 11.40 10.47 10.74
CA TRP A 26 12.67 10.32 11.46
C TRP A 26 13.72 11.34 11.01
N LEU A 27 13.79 11.62 9.69
CA LEU A 27 14.70 12.66 9.17
C LEU A 27 14.30 14.05 9.64
N HIS A 28 13.01 14.39 9.64
CA HIS A 28 12.50 15.67 10.17
C HIS A 28 12.76 15.83 11.68
N LEU A 29 12.77 14.73 12.42
CA LEU A 29 13.15 14.69 13.83
C LEU A 29 14.68 14.70 14.04
N GLY A 30 15.47 14.79 12.98
CA GLY A 30 16.94 14.87 13.04
C GLY A 30 17.66 13.55 13.24
N HIS A 31 16.98 12.41 13.04
CA HIS A 31 17.55 11.07 13.23
C HIS A 31 18.26 10.54 11.97
N GLN A 32 18.97 9.41 12.13
CA GLN A 32 19.59 8.64 11.05
C GLN A 32 18.87 7.30 10.90
N VAL A 33 18.75 6.81 9.66
CA VAL A 33 18.05 5.55 9.36
C VAL A 33 18.94 4.64 8.51
N ASP A 34 19.18 3.44 9.01
CA ASP A 34 19.77 2.37 8.19
C ASP A 34 18.65 1.40 7.79
N VAL A 35 18.38 1.35 6.49
CA VAL A 35 17.34 0.49 5.89
C VAL A 35 17.94 -0.86 5.55
N PHE A 36 17.27 -1.94 5.94
CA PHE A 36 17.65 -3.31 5.63
C PHE A 36 16.57 -3.97 4.79
N SER A 37 16.94 -4.52 3.63
CA SER A 37 16.02 -5.15 2.70
C SER A 37 16.55 -6.47 2.15
N PRO A 38 15.68 -7.42 1.76
CA PRO A 38 16.10 -8.67 1.13
C PRO A 38 16.58 -8.42 -0.31
N GLU A 39 17.20 -9.44 -0.91
CA GLU A 39 17.60 -9.48 -2.32
C GLU A 39 18.62 -8.41 -2.73
N LYS A 40 18.30 -7.16 -2.62
CA LYS A 40 19.16 -6.01 -2.94
C LYS A 40 18.92 -4.87 -1.94
N PRO A 41 19.87 -3.90 -1.79
CA PRO A 41 19.60 -2.68 -1.03
C PRO A 41 18.41 -1.91 -1.63
N ALA A 42 17.59 -1.32 -0.76
CA ALA A 42 16.53 -0.40 -1.20
C ALA A 42 17.15 0.88 -1.77
N ASP A 43 16.51 1.48 -2.77
CA ASP A 43 16.90 2.82 -3.23
C ASP A 43 16.44 3.85 -2.20
N VAL A 44 17.41 4.53 -1.61
CA VAL A 44 17.21 5.56 -0.60
C VAL A 44 17.86 6.89 -0.98
N SER A 45 18.28 7.03 -2.24
CA SER A 45 19.02 8.20 -2.75
C SER A 45 18.27 9.53 -2.51
N VAL A 46 16.95 9.50 -2.61
CA VAL A 46 16.06 10.66 -2.39
C VAL A 46 16.08 11.20 -0.96
N TYR A 47 16.58 10.44 0.01
CA TYR A 47 16.60 10.85 1.43
C TYR A 47 17.92 11.48 1.87
N GLY A 48 18.93 11.49 1.01
CA GLY A 48 20.26 12.05 1.30
C GLY A 48 21.09 11.18 2.27
N PRO A 49 22.22 11.72 2.76
CA PRO A 49 23.28 10.93 3.42
C PRO A 49 22.90 10.40 4.82
N LYS A 50 21.80 10.88 5.41
CA LYS A 50 21.31 10.39 6.71
C LYS A 50 20.57 9.05 6.60
N VAL A 51 20.27 8.58 5.40
CA VAL A 51 19.66 7.27 5.16
C VAL A 51 20.62 6.41 4.37
N THR A 52 20.93 5.23 4.90
CA THR A 52 21.72 4.23 4.21
C THR A 52 20.91 2.97 3.96
N SER A 53 21.30 2.15 2.99
CA SER A 53 20.62 0.89 2.71
C SER A 53 21.58 -0.27 2.60
N GLN A 54 21.19 -1.43 3.12
CA GLN A 54 21.97 -2.65 3.11
C GLN A 54 21.10 -3.87 2.80
N LYS A 55 21.68 -4.83 2.08
CA LYS A 55 21.08 -6.15 1.88
C LYS A 55 21.16 -6.97 3.16
N VAL A 56 20.07 -7.67 3.48
CA VAL A 56 20.02 -8.64 4.60
C VAL A 56 19.23 -9.89 4.19
N ALA A 57 19.73 -11.06 4.58
CA ALA A 57 19.01 -12.32 4.36
C ALA A 57 18.14 -12.65 5.57
N TYR A 58 16.81 -12.60 5.43
CA TYR A 58 15.89 -12.98 6.50
C TYR A 58 15.78 -14.51 6.59
N GLY A 59 16.44 -15.08 7.60
CA GLY A 59 16.41 -16.54 7.85
C GLY A 59 16.86 -16.88 9.27
N TYR A 60 16.44 -18.04 9.79
CA TYR A 60 16.83 -18.49 11.14
C TYR A 60 18.35 -18.59 11.31
N LYS A 61 19.08 -19.11 10.29
CA LYS A 61 20.55 -19.19 10.32
C LYS A 61 21.19 -17.81 10.40
N TRP A 62 20.64 -16.83 9.68
CA TRP A 62 21.12 -15.45 9.73
C TRP A 62 20.86 -14.84 11.11
N MET A 63 19.66 -15.02 11.67
CA MET A 63 19.31 -14.54 13.01
C MET A 63 20.26 -15.09 14.08
N LEU A 64 20.50 -16.41 14.10
CA LEU A 64 21.40 -17.05 15.05
C LEU A 64 22.85 -16.53 14.95
N ARG A 65 23.33 -16.31 13.72
CA ARG A 65 24.72 -15.89 13.48
C ARG A 65 24.97 -14.42 13.78
N HIS A 66 23.96 -13.56 13.51
CA HIS A 66 24.18 -12.11 13.46
C HIS A 66 23.49 -11.31 14.57
N SER A 67 22.48 -11.84 15.26
CA SER A 67 21.70 -11.07 16.23
C SER A 67 22.51 -10.64 17.47
N LEU A 68 23.55 -11.39 17.86
CA LEU A 68 24.45 -11.03 18.97
C LEU A 68 25.63 -10.14 18.54
N SER A 69 25.71 -9.76 17.27
CA SER A 69 26.80 -8.91 16.78
C SER A 69 26.80 -7.55 17.46
N PRO A 70 27.94 -7.06 17.95
CA PRO A 70 28.08 -5.74 18.58
C PRO A 70 27.63 -4.57 17.70
N ARG A 71 27.60 -4.77 16.38
CA ARG A 71 27.12 -3.74 15.42
C ARG A 71 25.71 -3.24 15.70
N TRP A 72 24.87 -4.07 16.32
CA TRP A 72 23.48 -3.70 16.62
C TRP A 72 23.35 -2.80 17.86
N ALA A 73 24.36 -2.77 18.74
CA ALA A 73 24.38 -1.91 19.91
C ALA A 73 24.38 -0.40 19.57
N ARG A 74 24.78 -0.05 18.34
CA ARG A 74 24.79 1.34 17.86
C ARG A 74 23.41 1.91 17.52
N TYR A 75 22.37 1.07 17.50
CA TYR A 75 21.01 1.53 17.19
C TYR A 75 20.24 1.84 18.45
N ASP A 76 19.52 2.96 18.42
CA ASP A 76 18.67 3.43 19.50
C ASP A 76 17.26 2.85 19.42
N ALA A 77 16.83 2.41 18.24
CA ALA A 77 15.56 1.74 18.01
C ALA A 77 15.64 0.75 16.84
N PHE A 78 14.77 -0.24 16.88
CA PHE A 78 14.55 -1.19 15.81
C PHE A 78 13.13 -1.03 15.26
N SER A 79 12.99 -1.16 13.94
CA SER A 79 11.71 -1.08 13.27
C SER A 79 11.61 -2.17 12.21
N GLY A 80 10.42 -2.73 11.99
CA GLY A 80 10.21 -3.75 10.98
C GLY A 80 8.80 -3.79 10.43
N THR A 81 8.70 -4.06 9.12
CA THR A 81 7.43 -4.38 8.48
C THR A 81 7.03 -5.82 8.82
N THR A 82 5.74 -6.11 8.73
CA THR A 82 5.23 -7.44 9.07
C THR A 82 5.93 -8.55 8.31
N GLU A 83 6.05 -9.64 9.00
CA GLU A 83 6.56 -10.97 8.86
C GLU A 83 8.04 -11.11 9.26
N LYS A 84 8.90 -11.57 8.37
CA LYS A 84 10.31 -11.85 8.69
C LYS A 84 11.09 -10.61 9.15
N PRO A 85 10.92 -9.45 8.53
CA PRO A 85 11.54 -8.21 9.01
C PRO A 85 11.18 -7.88 10.45
N LEU A 86 9.90 -7.98 10.80
CA LEU A 86 9.45 -7.72 12.17
C LEU A 86 9.99 -8.76 13.16
N ALA A 87 10.02 -10.05 12.77
CA ALA A 87 10.58 -11.09 13.63
C ALA A 87 12.07 -10.82 13.93
N VAL A 88 12.84 -10.38 12.93
CA VAL A 88 14.25 -9.98 13.09
C VAL A 88 14.37 -8.73 13.97
N ALA A 89 13.64 -7.67 13.65
CA ALA A 89 13.65 -6.44 14.43
C ALA A 89 13.24 -6.67 15.89
N GLY A 90 12.23 -7.52 16.11
CA GLY A 90 11.74 -7.88 17.46
C GLY A 90 12.78 -8.65 18.27
N LEU A 91 13.51 -9.59 17.66
CA LEU A 91 14.60 -10.29 18.32
C LEU A 91 15.73 -9.32 18.68
N LEU A 92 16.16 -8.47 17.73
CA LEU A 92 17.22 -7.48 17.97
C LEU A 92 16.84 -6.50 19.05
N SER A 93 15.60 -5.97 19.03
CA SER A 93 15.05 -5.10 20.05
C SER A 93 15.12 -5.74 21.45
N GLN A 94 14.76 -7.02 21.56
CA GLN A 94 14.82 -7.74 22.82
C GLN A 94 16.25 -7.94 23.33
N LEU A 95 17.17 -8.39 22.47
CA LEU A 95 18.55 -8.67 22.83
C LEU A 95 19.32 -7.41 23.22
N HIS A 96 19.08 -6.31 22.52
CA HIS A 96 19.78 -5.05 22.75
C HIS A 96 19.01 -4.08 23.63
N ARG A 97 17.84 -4.48 24.17
CA ARG A 97 16.98 -3.67 25.08
C ARG A 97 16.64 -2.30 24.50
N ARG A 98 16.24 -2.28 23.23
CA ARG A 98 15.88 -1.06 22.50
C ARG A 98 14.40 -1.06 22.12
N PRO A 99 13.76 0.10 21.96
CA PRO A 99 12.39 0.22 21.50
C PRO A 99 12.17 -0.51 20.18
N LEU A 100 10.98 -1.09 20.00
CA LEU A 100 10.52 -1.70 18.77
C LEU A 100 9.34 -0.91 18.21
N ILE A 101 9.41 -0.59 16.91
CA ILE A 101 8.33 0.01 16.13
C ILE A 101 7.94 -0.99 15.05
N THR A 102 6.66 -1.27 14.87
CA THR A 102 6.19 -2.19 13.82
C THR A 102 5.27 -1.50 12.83
N PHE A 103 5.41 -1.86 11.57
CA PHE A 103 4.51 -1.47 10.48
C PHE A 103 3.72 -2.70 10.05
N ALA A 104 2.44 -2.73 10.42
CA ALA A 104 1.52 -3.82 10.14
C ALA A 104 0.85 -3.60 8.78
N ASP A 105 1.64 -3.62 7.70
CA ASP A 105 1.16 -3.44 6.33
C ASP A 105 0.21 -4.57 5.92
N GLU A 106 0.45 -5.80 6.45
CA GLU A 106 -0.36 -6.98 6.19
C GLU A 106 -0.69 -7.72 7.49
N ILE A 107 -1.87 -8.35 7.53
CA ILE A 107 -2.32 -9.22 8.62
C ILE A 107 -2.34 -10.66 8.10
N TYR A 108 -1.46 -11.50 8.62
CA TYR A 108 -1.34 -12.90 8.18
C TYR A 108 -2.31 -13.83 8.94
N ALA A 109 -3.57 -13.41 9.05
CA ALA A 109 -4.62 -14.21 9.65
C ALA A 109 -5.27 -15.17 8.64
N GLY A 110 -5.70 -16.34 9.14
CA GLY A 110 -6.41 -17.33 8.33
C GLY A 110 -5.54 -18.14 7.37
N SER A 111 -6.19 -18.89 6.49
CA SER A 111 -5.56 -19.84 5.56
C SER A 111 -4.95 -19.19 4.32
N TYR A 112 -5.27 -17.94 4.02
CA TYR A 112 -4.81 -17.26 2.80
C TYR A 112 -3.28 -17.21 2.69
N PHE A 113 -2.61 -17.08 3.82
CA PHE A 113 -1.13 -17.10 3.90
C PHE A 113 -0.58 -18.44 4.44
N GLY A 114 -1.30 -19.53 4.22
CA GLY A 114 -1.04 -20.86 4.79
C GLY A 114 0.32 -21.49 4.49
N THR A 115 1.04 -21.00 3.47
CA THR A 115 2.37 -21.49 3.12
C THR A 115 3.49 -20.95 4.03
N ARG A 116 3.17 -20.00 4.92
CA ARG A 116 4.16 -19.38 5.80
C ARG A 116 4.29 -20.17 7.10
N SER A 117 5.53 -20.44 7.50
CA SER A 117 5.78 -21.26 8.69
C SER A 117 5.20 -20.63 9.96
N GLU A 118 4.54 -21.41 10.80
CA GLU A 118 4.00 -20.96 12.08
C GLU A 118 5.07 -20.37 13.02
N GLY A 119 6.32 -20.79 12.87
CA GLY A 119 7.44 -20.21 13.60
C GLY A 119 7.64 -18.73 13.31
N TRP A 120 7.58 -18.32 12.03
CA TRP A 120 7.67 -16.90 11.66
C TRP A 120 6.47 -16.11 12.13
N LYS A 121 5.27 -16.66 11.98
CA LYS A 121 4.03 -16.03 12.48
C LYS A 121 4.08 -15.82 14.00
N SER A 122 4.57 -16.81 14.74
CA SER A 122 4.72 -16.72 16.20
C SER A 122 5.72 -15.64 16.62
N LEU A 123 6.88 -15.58 15.95
CA LEU A 123 7.89 -14.53 16.21
C LEU A 123 7.35 -13.14 15.87
N CYS A 124 6.59 -13.02 14.77
CA CYS A 124 5.96 -11.77 14.37
C CYS A 124 4.94 -11.31 15.42
N ARG A 125 4.00 -12.18 15.84
CA ARG A 125 3.03 -11.89 16.93
C ARG A 125 3.72 -11.49 18.22
N ARG A 126 4.82 -12.17 18.60
CA ARG A 126 5.61 -11.79 19.77
C ARG A 126 6.23 -10.40 19.62
N GLY A 127 6.76 -10.07 18.43
CA GLY A 127 7.28 -8.73 18.11
C GLY A 127 6.19 -7.67 18.28
N MET A 128 5.01 -7.89 17.71
CA MET A 128 3.88 -6.95 17.82
C MET A 128 3.46 -6.70 19.26
N ARG A 129 3.33 -7.76 20.10
CA ARG A 129 3.00 -7.60 21.53
C ARG A 129 4.02 -6.82 22.32
N ARG A 130 5.26 -6.71 21.86
CA ARG A 130 6.36 -5.99 22.52
C ARG A 130 6.61 -4.61 21.92
N ALA A 131 5.97 -4.30 20.81
CA ALA A 131 6.18 -3.03 20.12
C ALA A 131 5.71 -1.85 20.99
N CYS A 132 6.55 -0.82 21.10
CA CYS A 132 6.21 0.44 21.73
C CYS A 132 5.22 1.25 20.89
N LEU A 133 5.23 0.99 19.57
CA LEU A 133 4.34 1.60 18.61
C LEU A 133 4.05 0.62 17.48
N THR A 134 2.77 0.47 17.13
CA THR A 134 2.32 -0.24 15.94
C THR A 134 1.67 0.74 14.97
N VAL A 135 2.11 0.76 13.72
CA VAL A 135 1.50 1.53 12.65
C VAL A 135 0.64 0.58 11.81
N VAL A 136 -0.64 0.91 11.67
CA VAL A 136 -1.64 0.14 10.89
C VAL A 136 -2.14 1.05 9.78
N ASN A 137 -2.60 0.51 8.67
CA ASN A 137 -2.98 1.28 7.49
C ASN A 137 -4.50 1.47 7.30
N GLU A 138 -5.33 0.96 8.24
CA GLU A 138 -6.78 1.11 8.22
C GLU A 138 -7.35 1.03 9.64
N GLU A 139 -8.37 1.85 9.95
CA GLU A 139 -9.00 1.87 11.30
C GLU A 139 -9.64 0.53 11.65
N GLU A 140 -10.40 -0.07 10.74
CA GLU A 140 -11.06 -1.36 10.99
C GLU A 140 -10.05 -2.51 11.17
N ARG A 141 -8.85 -2.38 10.62
CA ARG A 141 -7.76 -3.34 10.81
C ARG A 141 -7.11 -3.26 12.21
N VAL A 142 -7.36 -2.21 12.98
CA VAL A 142 -6.83 -2.11 14.36
C VAL A 142 -7.32 -3.26 15.22
N ALA A 143 -8.63 -3.54 15.19
CA ALA A 143 -9.21 -4.66 15.94
C ALA A 143 -8.65 -6.02 15.46
N LEU A 144 -8.60 -6.24 14.15
CA LEU A 144 -8.02 -7.46 13.57
C LEU A 144 -6.55 -7.64 13.95
N GLN A 145 -5.79 -6.54 13.98
CA GLN A 145 -4.37 -6.58 14.34
C GLN A 145 -4.17 -6.92 15.82
N ARG A 146 -5.01 -6.36 16.70
CA ARG A 146 -5.01 -6.68 18.14
C ARG A 146 -5.32 -8.15 18.38
N ASP A 147 -6.37 -8.65 17.76
CA ASP A 147 -6.77 -10.06 17.87
C ASP A 147 -5.69 -11.00 17.33
N TYR A 148 -5.23 -10.79 16.10
CA TYR A 148 -4.19 -11.59 15.47
C TYR A 148 -2.90 -11.69 16.30
N ALA A 149 -2.46 -10.58 16.87
CA ALA A 149 -1.22 -10.53 17.63
C ALA A 149 -1.40 -10.87 19.11
N GLY A 150 -2.63 -10.88 19.64
CA GLY A 150 -2.92 -10.96 21.07
C GLY A 150 -2.40 -9.73 21.83
N MET A 151 -2.66 -8.53 21.27
CA MET A 151 -2.19 -7.26 21.82
C MET A 151 -3.12 -6.79 22.95
N THR A 152 -2.55 -6.20 23.99
CA THR A 152 -3.32 -5.57 25.10
C THR A 152 -3.86 -4.20 24.68
N GLY A 153 -4.87 -3.70 25.41
CA GLY A 153 -5.56 -2.45 25.08
C GLY A 153 -4.69 -1.19 25.19
N ASP A 154 -3.66 -1.22 26.02
CA ASP A 154 -2.74 -0.10 26.31
C ASP A 154 -1.63 0.09 25.26
N GLN A 155 -1.44 -0.88 24.36
CA GLN A 155 -0.43 -0.77 23.32
C GLN A 155 -0.79 0.33 22.32
N LYS A 156 0.17 1.23 22.06
CA LYS A 156 -0.01 2.37 21.17
C LYS A 156 -0.10 1.93 19.73
N ILE A 157 -1.23 2.25 19.08
CA ILE A 157 -1.46 2.04 17.65
C ILE A 157 -1.71 3.40 17.02
N VAL A 158 -1.10 3.64 15.85
CA VAL A 158 -1.36 4.79 14.98
C VAL A 158 -1.80 4.28 13.62
N VAL A 159 -2.85 4.89 13.08
CA VAL A 159 -3.32 4.58 11.73
C VAL A 159 -2.69 5.55 10.74
N TYR A 160 -2.01 5.02 9.74
CA TYR A 160 -1.46 5.77 8.63
C TYR A 160 -1.90 5.12 7.30
N PRO A 161 -2.77 5.78 6.52
CA PRO A 161 -3.36 5.19 5.32
C PRO A 161 -2.33 4.94 4.21
N GLY A 162 -2.73 4.17 3.20
CA GLY A 162 -1.92 3.86 2.03
C GLY A 162 -1.70 5.05 1.07
N CYS A 163 -1.59 6.26 1.60
CA CYS A 163 -1.41 7.48 0.81
C CYS A 163 -0.14 8.23 1.22
N PHE A 164 0.28 9.17 0.37
CA PHE A 164 1.43 10.01 0.64
C PHE A 164 0.97 11.40 1.09
N HIS A 165 1.69 11.96 2.05
CA HIS A 165 1.48 13.32 2.55
C HIS A 165 2.20 14.39 1.70
N GLN A 166 3.07 13.96 0.80
CA GLN A 166 3.84 14.83 -0.10
C GLN A 166 2.99 15.29 -1.30
N SER A 167 3.39 16.37 -1.94
CA SER A 167 2.78 16.85 -3.16
C SER A 167 2.85 15.79 -4.28
N ILE A 168 1.76 15.69 -5.01
CA ILE A 168 1.63 14.74 -6.12
C ILE A 168 2.19 15.40 -7.38
N PRO A 169 3.02 14.69 -8.18
CA PRO A 169 3.52 15.21 -9.45
C PRO A 169 2.37 15.57 -10.40
N ALA A 170 2.49 16.71 -11.06
CA ALA A 170 1.59 17.06 -12.15
C ALA A 170 1.84 16.11 -13.34
N GLY A 171 0.78 15.56 -13.91
CA GLY A 171 0.85 14.71 -15.09
C GLY A 171 0.32 15.41 -16.34
N ASP A 172 0.92 15.11 -17.49
CA ASP A 172 0.40 15.51 -18.79
C ASP A 172 -0.64 14.50 -19.30
N ARG A 173 -1.94 14.81 -19.10
CA ARG A 173 -3.05 13.94 -19.49
C ARG A 173 -2.99 13.54 -20.97
N LEU A 174 -2.85 14.52 -21.86
CA LEU A 174 -2.94 14.29 -23.30
C LEU A 174 -1.68 13.62 -23.84
N GLY A 175 -0.51 14.07 -23.44
CA GLY A 175 0.76 13.46 -23.84
C GLY A 175 0.86 12.00 -23.41
N MET A 176 0.41 11.69 -22.20
CA MET A 176 0.39 10.31 -21.70
C MET A 176 -0.58 9.39 -22.45
N ARG A 177 -1.75 9.90 -22.86
CA ARG A 177 -2.70 9.15 -23.67
C ARG A 177 -2.15 8.90 -25.07
N ARG A 178 -1.67 9.93 -25.74
CA ARG A 178 -1.11 9.85 -27.12
C ARG A 178 0.08 8.90 -27.19
N SER A 179 0.98 8.93 -26.22
CA SER A 179 2.14 8.01 -26.19
C SER A 179 1.76 6.53 -26.08
N ARG A 180 0.49 6.23 -25.73
CA ARG A 180 -0.07 4.88 -25.58
C ARG A 180 -1.16 4.55 -26.60
N GLY A 181 -1.37 5.43 -27.58
CA GLY A 181 -2.41 5.24 -28.60
C GLY A 181 -3.84 5.36 -28.05
N ILE A 182 -4.03 5.96 -26.88
CA ILE A 182 -5.36 6.17 -26.29
C ILE A 182 -5.93 7.48 -26.84
N PRO A 183 -7.16 7.47 -27.40
CA PRO A 183 -7.80 8.69 -27.89
C PRO A 183 -7.99 9.73 -26.78
N ASP A 184 -7.89 11.02 -27.14
CA ASP A 184 -7.97 12.13 -26.18
C ASP A 184 -9.34 12.19 -25.48
N ASP A 185 -10.42 11.79 -26.14
CA ASP A 185 -11.81 11.77 -25.69
C ASP A 185 -12.26 10.43 -25.08
N ALA A 186 -11.40 9.41 -25.10
CA ALA A 186 -11.71 8.11 -24.53
C ALA A 186 -11.94 8.19 -23.02
N LEU A 187 -12.85 7.35 -22.51
CA LEU A 187 -12.97 7.09 -21.08
C LEU A 187 -11.90 6.06 -20.67
N VAL A 188 -11.03 6.42 -19.74
CA VAL A 188 -9.89 5.57 -19.36
C VAL A 188 -10.06 5.02 -17.94
N LEU A 189 -10.16 3.71 -17.84
CA LEU A 189 -10.14 2.98 -16.59
C LEU A 189 -8.72 2.47 -16.30
N SER A 190 -8.20 2.76 -15.12
CA SER A 190 -6.91 2.21 -14.68
C SER A 190 -7.08 1.00 -13.79
N TYR A 191 -6.30 -0.03 -14.12
CA TYR A 191 -6.02 -1.16 -13.24
C TYR A 191 -4.56 -1.08 -12.77
N SER A 192 -4.35 -0.97 -11.46
CA SER A 192 -3.00 -0.89 -10.89
C SER A 192 -2.76 -2.00 -9.88
N GLY A 193 -1.59 -2.65 -9.92
CA GLY A 193 -1.16 -3.63 -8.92
C GLY A 193 -1.11 -5.08 -9.40
N VAL A 194 -1.48 -6.03 -8.53
CA VAL A 194 -1.44 -7.48 -8.81
C VAL A 194 -2.62 -7.87 -9.69
N PHE A 195 -2.33 -8.31 -10.91
CA PHE A 195 -3.34 -8.72 -11.90
C PHE A 195 -3.66 -10.20 -11.77
N ASN A 196 -4.74 -10.50 -11.06
CA ASN A 196 -5.26 -11.85 -10.87
C ASN A 196 -6.78 -11.84 -10.70
N GLN A 197 -7.37 -13.04 -10.61
CA GLN A 197 -8.81 -13.19 -10.39
C GLN A 197 -9.26 -12.52 -9.08
N GLY A 198 -8.54 -12.71 -7.99
CA GLY A 198 -8.88 -12.18 -6.67
C GLY A 198 -8.89 -10.66 -6.56
N ASN A 199 -8.22 -9.97 -7.49
CA ASN A 199 -8.24 -8.50 -7.61
C ASN A 199 -9.13 -8.01 -8.76
N GLY A 200 -10.06 -8.83 -9.25
CA GLY A 200 -11.04 -8.45 -10.24
C GLY A 200 -10.49 -8.34 -11.68
N GLY A 201 -9.38 -9.01 -11.98
CA GLY A 201 -8.83 -8.99 -13.35
C GLY A 201 -9.83 -9.48 -14.40
N LEU A 202 -10.62 -10.52 -14.09
CA LEU A 202 -11.65 -11.03 -15.01
C LEU A 202 -12.86 -10.09 -15.16
N TRP A 203 -13.13 -9.22 -14.20
CA TRP A 203 -14.24 -8.26 -14.33
C TRP A 203 -14.00 -7.23 -15.44
N LEU A 204 -12.76 -7.02 -15.81
CA LEU A 204 -12.39 -6.13 -16.92
C LEU A 204 -12.82 -6.67 -18.29
N THR A 205 -12.97 -7.99 -18.45
CA THR A 205 -13.47 -8.57 -19.71
C THR A 205 -14.86 -8.06 -20.02
N GLN A 206 -15.77 -8.10 -19.03
CA GLN A 206 -17.13 -7.60 -19.19
C GLN A 206 -17.17 -6.06 -19.39
N ALA A 207 -16.28 -5.33 -18.73
CA ALA A 207 -16.16 -3.90 -18.94
C ALA A 207 -15.78 -3.58 -20.40
N LEU A 208 -14.77 -4.25 -20.95
CA LEU A 208 -14.35 -4.07 -22.35
C LEU A 208 -15.44 -4.47 -23.35
N GLU A 209 -16.12 -5.60 -23.12
CA GLU A 209 -17.14 -6.12 -24.03
C GLU A 209 -18.40 -5.24 -24.11
N ARG A 210 -18.83 -4.68 -22.99
CA ARG A 210 -20.11 -3.97 -22.86
C ARG A 210 -19.97 -2.44 -22.82
N SER A 211 -18.74 -1.89 -22.80
CA SER A 211 -18.48 -0.44 -22.77
C SER A 211 -17.56 -0.04 -23.94
N PRO A 212 -18.11 0.21 -25.15
CA PRO A 212 -17.33 0.40 -26.37
C PRO A 212 -16.39 1.61 -26.35
N ASN A 213 -16.66 2.63 -25.55
CA ASN A 213 -15.79 3.82 -25.42
C ASN A 213 -14.79 3.71 -24.27
N LEU A 214 -14.78 2.57 -23.54
CA LEU A 214 -13.89 2.36 -22.42
C LEU A 214 -12.54 1.82 -22.90
N TRP A 215 -11.47 2.47 -22.51
CA TRP A 215 -10.10 1.99 -22.60
C TRP A 215 -9.64 1.51 -21.23
N VAL A 216 -8.92 0.41 -21.17
CA VAL A 216 -8.33 -0.11 -19.95
C VAL A 216 -6.82 0.07 -20.01
N TRP A 217 -6.29 0.82 -19.06
CA TRP A 217 -4.85 1.01 -18.90
C TRP A 217 -4.35 0.26 -17.66
N GLY A 218 -3.60 -0.82 -17.89
CA GLY A 218 -3.07 -1.69 -16.86
C GLY A 218 -1.62 -1.37 -16.48
N GLN A 219 -1.39 -0.96 -15.22
CA GLN A 219 -0.07 -0.83 -14.60
C GLN A 219 0.15 -2.05 -13.69
N ILE A 220 0.69 -3.13 -14.24
CA ILE A 220 0.60 -4.46 -13.63
C ILE A 220 1.94 -4.85 -13.01
N LEU A 221 1.95 -5.10 -11.68
CA LEU A 221 3.13 -5.54 -10.93
C LEU A 221 3.40 -7.05 -11.11
N HIS A 222 2.36 -7.87 -10.95
CA HIS A 222 2.39 -9.32 -11.15
C HIS A 222 1.21 -9.71 -12.04
N ARG A 223 1.45 -10.61 -12.98
CA ARG A 223 0.47 -11.04 -13.98
C ARG A 223 0.15 -12.50 -13.75
N ASP A 224 -1.13 -12.82 -13.55
CA ASP A 224 -1.63 -14.17 -13.71
C ASP A 224 -1.76 -14.44 -15.22
N PRO A 225 -0.99 -15.39 -15.78
CA PRO A 225 -1.00 -15.64 -17.22
C PRO A 225 -2.39 -16.00 -17.75
N LEU A 226 -3.15 -16.82 -17.00
CA LEU A 226 -4.49 -17.23 -17.40
C LEU A 226 -5.45 -16.04 -17.48
N VAL A 227 -5.46 -15.17 -16.45
CA VAL A 227 -6.31 -13.98 -16.45
C VAL A 227 -5.91 -13.01 -17.56
N LEU A 228 -4.62 -12.87 -17.83
CA LEU A 228 -4.13 -12.02 -18.91
C LEU A 228 -4.53 -12.54 -20.30
N ASP A 229 -4.45 -13.86 -20.51
CA ASP A 229 -4.83 -14.47 -21.78
C ASP A 229 -6.34 -14.36 -22.03
N LEU A 230 -7.17 -14.57 -21.01
CA LEU A 230 -8.61 -14.37 -21.12
C LEU A 230 -8.96 -12.91 -21.44
N LEU A 231 -8.28 -11.95 -20.83
CA LEU A 231 -8.50 -10.53 -21.12
C LEU A 231 -8.08 -10.15 -22.55
N ARG A 232 -6.98 -10.73 -23.06
CA ARG A 232 -6.54 -10.51 -24.45
C ARG A 232 -7.46 -11.12 -25.49
N GLN A 233 -8.19 -12.18 -25.13
CA GLN A 233 -9.17 -12.84 -26.00
C GLN A 233 -10.55 -12.19 -25.91
N ALA A 234 -10.79 -11.33 -24.93
CA ALA A 234 -12.06 -10.64 -24.77
C ALA A 234 -12.34 -9.71 -25.97
N ARG A 235 -13.60 -9.58 -26.32
CA ARG A 235 -14.04 -8.58 -27.31
C ARG A 235 -13.71 -7.18 -26.78
N GLY A 236 -13.08 -6.37 -27.61
CA GLY A 236 -12.62 -5.03 -27.19
C GLY A 236 -11.21 -5.00 -26.60
N SER A 237 -10.46 -6.12 -26.67
CA SER A 237 -9.08 -6.20 -26.21
C SER A 237 -8.11 -5.27 -26.94
N GLU A 238 -8.48 -4.73 -28.10
CA GLU A 238 -7.75 -3.67 -28.80
C GLU A 238 -7.70 -2.36 -28.03
N ARG A 239 -8.59 -2.19 -27.03
CA ARG A 239 -8.64 -1.05 -26.11
C ARG A 239 -7.94 -1.32 -24.77
N LEU A 240 -7.21 -2.44 -24.69
CA LEU A 240 -6.39 -2.79 -23.54
C LEU A 240 -4.95 -2.34 -23.75
N VAL A 241 -4.50 -1.39 -22.97
CA VAL A 241 -3.12 -0.92 -22.94
C VAL A 241 -2.45 -1.43 -21.67
N LEU A 242 -1.38 -2.20 -21.80
CA LEU A 242 -0.63 -2.74 -20.66
C LEU A 242 0.77 -2.13 -20.65
N GLU A 243 1.16 -1.54 -19.56
CA GLU A 243 2.55 -1.11 -19.38
C GLU A 243 3.48 -2.33 -19.47
N PRO A 244 4.50 -2.29 -20.33
CA PRO A 244 5.41 -3.41 -20.53
C PRO A 244 6.26 -3.67 -19.27
N ASN A 245 6.62 -2.59 -18.58
CA ASN A 245 7.42 -2.59 -17.36
C ASN A 245 6.68 -1.94 -16.21
N ARG A 246 7.13 -2.23 -15.00
CA ARG A 246 6.69 -1.48 -13.82
C ARG A 246 7.14 -0.02 -13.95
N LEU A 247 6.19 0.89 -13.86
CA LEU A 247 6.49 2.32 -13.74
C LEU A 247 7.19 2.57 -12.39
N ASP A 248 8.11 3.51 -12.37
CA ASP A 248 8.59 4.03 -11.10
C ASP A 248 7.46 4.78 -10.37
N TRP A 249 7.77 5.22 -9.16
CA TRP A 249 6.75 5.82 -8.31
C TRP A 249 6.19 7.13 -8.88
N GLU A 250 7.05 8.02 -9.35
CA GLU A 250 6.67 9.33 -9.85
C GLU A 250 5.88 9.20 -11.15
N ASP A 251 6.33 8.35 -12.05
CA ASP A 251 5.63 8.05 -13.30
C ASP A 251 4.26 7.38 -13.06
N ALA A 252 4.18 6.45 -12.09
CA ALA A 252 2.91 5.81 -11.73
C ALA A 252 1.88 6.84 -11.22
N TRP A 253 2.31 7.81 -10.43
CA TRP A 253 1.44 8.88 -9.96
C TRP A 253 1.10 9.89 -11.07
N ALA A 254 2.08 10.34 -11.81
CA ALA A 254 1.87 11.25 -12.93
C ALA A 254 0.89 10.66 -13.95
N SER A 255 0.97 9.34 -14.19
CA SER A 255 0.09 8.64 -15.12
C SER A 255 -1.40 8.70 -14.74
N MET A 256 -1.71 8.92 -13.46
CA MET A 256 -3.11 9.04 -13.01
C MET A 256 -3.81 10.28 -13.59
N ALA A 257 -3.06 11.30 -14.04
CA ALA A 257 -3.66 12.45 -14.74
C ALA A 257 -4.40 12.01 -16.03
N ALA A 258 -3.97 10.92 -16.67
CA ALA A 258 -4.58 10.39 -17.88
C ALA A 258 -5.80 9.49 -17.61
N VAL A 259 -6.10 9.17 -16.36
CA VAL A 259 -7.13 8.23 -15.94
C VAL A 259 -8.43 8.95 -15.57
N ASP A 260 -9.56 8.30 -15.85
CA ASP A 260 -10.89 8.80 -15.50
C ASP A 260 -11.55 7.98 -14.39
N ILE A 261 -11.28 6.67 -14.35
CA ILE A 261 -11.88 5.73 -13.39
C ILE A 261 -10.78 4.81 -12.85
N GLY A 262 -10.75 4.62 -11.55
CA GLY A 262 -9.87 3.64 -10.89
C GLY A 262 -10.62 2.35 -10.56
N GLN A 263 -10.01 1.18 -10.79
CA GLN A 263 -10.58 -0.09 -10.32
C GLN A 263 -9.96 -0.50 -8.98
N VAL A 264 -10.83 -0.79 -7.98
CA VAL A 264 -10.45 -1.18 -6.62
C VAL A 264 -11.27 -2.38 -6.17
N VAL A 265 -11.04 -3.53 -6.82
CA VAL A 265 -11.77 -4.77 -6.55
C VAL A 265 -10.90 -5.73 -5.75
N TYR A 266 -11.48 -6.31 -4.68
CA TYR A 266 -10.91 -7.36 -3.85
C TYR A 266 -11.96 -8.43 -3.61
N LEU A 267 -11.71 -9.65 -4.10
CA LEU A 267 -12.63 -10.79 -4.08
C LEU A 267 -12.16 -11.90 -3.14
N GLN A 268 -10.99 -11.75 -2.52
CA GLN A 268 -10.45 -12.75 -1.61
C GLN A 268 -11.27 -12.78 -0.32
N ASP A 269 -11.68 -13.99 0.08
CA ASP A 269 -12.43 -14.21 1.30
C ASP A 269 -11.50 -14.41 2.51
N ALA A 270 -10.81 -13.34 2.90
CA ALA A 270 -10.00 -13.30 4.11
C ALA A 270 -10.21 -11.98 4.85
N PRO A 271 -10.14 -11.96 6.20
CA PRO A 271 -10.49 -10.79 7.00
C PRO A 271 -9.80 -9.51 6.56
N GLN A 272 -8.52 -9.57 6.23
CA GLN A 272 -7.75 -8.40 5.78
C GLN A 272 -8.20 -7.84 4.43
N PHE A 273 -8.82 -8.65 3.56
CA PHE A 273 -9.36 -8.18 2.27
C PHE A 273 -10.80 -7.67 2.38
N ARG A 274 -11.56 -8.12 3.39
CA ARG A 274 -12.88 -7.57 3.71
C ARG A 274 -12.78 -6.19 4.39
N HIS A 275 -11.62 -5.85 4.96
CA HIS A 275 -11.33 -4.58 5.63
C HIS A 275 -10.15 -3.89 4.95
N MET A 276 -10.26 -3.70 3.62
CA MET A 276 -9.18 -3.02 2.87
C MET A 276 -9.14 -1.53 3.15
N GLY A 277 -10.27 -0.84 3.08
CA GLY A 277 -10.35 0.58 3.36
C GLY A 277 -9.16 1.39 2.84
N THR A 278 -8.61 2.22 3.70
CA THR A 278 -7.43 3.04 3.42
C THR A 278 -6.10 2.25 3.39
N ALA A 279 -6.13 0.94 3.67
CA ALA A 279 -4.98 0.06 3.44
C ALA A 279 -4.71 -0.18 1.94
N SER A 280 -5.69 0.08 1.08
CA SER A 280 -5.53 0.00 -0.36
C SER A 280 -4.73 1.18 -0.91
N ASN A 281 -3.43 0.99 -1.16
CA ASN A 281 -2.58 2.02 -1.75
C ASN A 281 -3.16 2.57 -3.07
N ARG A 282 -3.72 1.71 -3.92
CA ARG A 282 -4.32 2.13 -5.20
C ARG A 282 -5.57 2.97 -5.01
N LEU A 283 -6.44 2.64 -4.04
CA LEU A 283 -7.60 3.46 -3.71
C LEU A 283 -7.16 4.86 -3.26
N CYS A 284 -6.24 4.91 -2.30
CA CYS A 284 -5.71 6.16 -1.79
C CYS A 284 -5.05 6.99 -2.90
N MET A 285 -4.32 6.36 -3.81
CA MET A 285 -3.73 7.01 -4.98
C MET A 285 -4.81 7.60 -5.90
N PHE A 286 -5.81 6.81 -6.30
CA PHE A 286 -6.89 7.29 -7.18
C PHE A 286 -7.61 8.49 -6.56
N LEU A 287 -8.06 8.38 -5.32
CA LEU A 287 -8.79 9.47 -4.66
C LEU A 287 -7.92 10.73 -4.51
N SER A 288 -6.64 10.58 -4.16
CA SER A 288 -5.71 11.70 -4.02
C SER A 288 -5.47 12.44 -5.35
N MET A 289 -5.63 11.74 -6.49
CA MET A 289 -5.52 12.30 -7.84
C MET A 289 -6.85 12.76 -8.42
N GLY A 290 -7.92 12.74 -7.64
CA GLY A 290 -9.25 13.10 -8.12
C GLY A 290 -9.83 12.09 -9.12
N VAL A 291 -9.45 10.83 -9.02
CA VAL A 291 -9.97 9.74 -9.86
C VAL A 291 -11.03 8.99 -9.08
N PRO A 292 -12.32 9.05 -9.49
CA PRO A 292 -13.39 8.25 -8.90
C PRO A 292 -13.17 6.77 -9.17
N VAL A 293 -13.73 5.90 -8.31
CA VAL A 293 -13.42 4.48 -8.35
C VAL A 293 -14.64 3.59 -8.55
N ILE A 294 -14.43 2.42 -9.17
CA ILE A 294 -15.32 1.27 -9.08
C ILE A 294 -14.67 0.29 -8.09
N ALA A 295 -15.37 0.00 -7.01
CA ALA A 295 -14.83 -0.85 -5.95
C ALA A 295 -15.78 -2.01 -5.60
N SER A 296 -15.22 -3.13 -5.14
CA SER A 296 -16.04 -4.21 -4.56
C SER A 296 -16.74 -3.73 -3.29
N ARG A 297 -18.01 -4.13 -3.11
CA ARG A 297 -18.76 -3.75 -1.92
C ARG A 297 -18.18 -4.41 -0.67
N GLN A 298 -17.75 -3.57 0.26
CA GLN A 298 -17.30 -4.00 1.59
C GLN A 298 -17.49 -2.84 2.60
N PRO A 299 -17.67 -3.14 3.90
CA PRO A 299 -17.95 -2.11 4.90
C PRO A 299 -16.92 -0.97 4.92
N SER A 300 -15.63 -1.31 4.84
CA SER A 300 -14.54 -0.34 4.85
C SER A 300 -14.46 0.57 3.61
N PHE A 301 -15.31 0.34 2.60
CA PHE A 301 -15.43 1.19 1.42
C PHE A 301 -16.72 2.04 1.40
N ALA A 302 -17.58 1.98 2.43
CA ALA A 302 -18.83 2.73 2.49
C ALA A 302 -18.63 4.24 2.24
N PHE A 303 -17.53 4.81 2.72
CA PHE A 303 -17.19 6.20 2.50
C PHE A 303 -17.10 6.62 1.01
N ILE A 304 -16.91 5.66 0.09
CA ILE A 304 -16.90 5.96 -1.36
C ILE A 304 -18.27 6.44 -1.81
N GLU A 305 -19.35 5.83 -1.30
CA GLU A 305 -20.75 6.24 -1.55
C GLU A 305 -21.08 7.51 -0.75
N ASP A 306 -20.66 7.62 0.51
CA ASP A 306 -20.92 8.80 1.36
C ASP A 306 -20.36 10.09 0.75
N TYR A 307 -19.22 10.01 0.07
CA TYR A 307 -18.60 11.13 -0.62
C TYR A 307 -19.02 11.25 -2.10
N ASP A 308 -19.87 10.36 -2.64
CA ASP A 308 -20.21 10.27 -4.07
C ASP A 308 -18.94 10.35 -4.96
N CYS A 309 -17.89 9.59 -4.58
CA CYS A 309 -16.60 9.59 -5.27
C CYS A 309 -16.29 8.27 -5.98
N GLY A 310 -17.31 7.44 -6.18
CA GLY A 310 -17.22 6.17 -6.88
C GLY A 310 -18.51 5.37 -6.78
N VAL A 311 -18.44 4.12 -7.23
CA VAL A 311 -19.55 3.17 -7.23
C VAL A 311 -19.11 1.85 -6.61
N LEU A 312 -19.88 1.34 -5.64
CA LEU A 312 -19.67 0.01 -5.07
C LEU A 312 -20.48 -1.03 -5.83
N ILE A 313 -19.83 -2.14 -6.20
CA ILE A 313 -20.44 -3.22 -6.96
C ILE A 313 -20.23 -4.57 -6.26
N ASP A 314 -21.22 -5.46 -6.38
CA ASP A 314 -21.24 -6.77 -5.75
C ASP A 314 -20.70 -7.88 -6.68
N ASN A 315 -20.80 -7.66 -7.99
CA ASN A 315 -20.39 -8.63 -9.01
C ASN A 315 -20.01 -7.94 -10.34
N SER A 316 -19.45 -8.72 -11.25
CA SER A 316 -18.99 -8.25 -12.56
C SER A 316 -20.09 -7.72 -13.49
N ASP A 317 -21.35 -8.21 -13.34
CA ASP A 317 -22.46 -7.78 -14.21
C ASP A 317 -22.84 -6.31 -13.97
N GLN A 318 -22.56 -5.80 -12.76
CA GLN A 318 -22.80 -4.39 -12.41
C GLN A 318 -21.71 -3.45 -12.95
N PHE A 319 -20.57 -3.98 -13.39
CA PHE A 319 -19.40 -3.18 -13.78
C PHE A 319 -19.70 -2.21 -14.94
N PRO A 320 -20.33 -2.62 -16.06
CA PRO A 320 -20.66 -1.70 -17.15
C PRO A 320 -21.56 -0.54 -16.72
N LYS A 321 -22.59 -0.85 -15.90
CA LYS A 321 -23.48 0.18 -15.34
C LYS A 321 -22.73 1.15 -14.45
N ALA A 322 -21.78 0.69 -13.65
CA ALA A 322 -20.95 1.55 -12.81
C ALA A 322 -20.08 2.49 -13.65
N VAL A 323 -19.52 2.00 -14.77
CA VAL A 323 -18.79 2.83 -15.74
C VAL A 323 -19.69 3.96 -16.29
N GLU A 324 -20.93 3.63 -16.72
CA GLU A 324 -21.90 4.61 -17.23
C GLU A 324 -22.28 5.65 -16.16
N GLN A 325 -22.51 5.21 -14.92
CA GLN A 325 -22.84 6.10 -13.79
C GLN A 325 -21.73 7.11 -13.52
N ILE A 326 -20.47 6.65 -13.48
CA ILE A 326 -19.32 7.54 -13.28
C ILE A 326 -19.16 8.47 -14.48
N ALA A 327 -19.24 7.95 -15.71
CA ALA A 327 -19.11 8.78 -16.92
C ALA A 327 -20.12 9.93 -16.96
N ALA A 328 -21.37 9.66 -16.59
CA ALA A 328 -22.44 10.67 -16.56
C ALA A 328 -22.20 11.80 -15.55
N LYS A 329 -21.43 11.54 -14.48
CA LYS A 329 -21.16 12.49 -13.40
C LYS A 329 -19.66 12.79 -13.23
N LEU A 330 -18.83 12.47 -14.21
CA LEU A 330 -17.38 12.44 -14.08
C LEU A 330 -16.76 13.72 -13.46
N PRO A 331 -17.10 14.95 -13.90
CA PRO A 331 -16.52 16.15 -13.30
C PRO A 331 -16.85 16.31 -11.80
N ALA A 332 -18.09 16.01 -11.42
CA ALA A 332 -18.50 16.10 -10.02
C ALA A 332 -17.82 15.03 -9.16
N MET A 333 -17.80 13.79 -9.63
CA MET A 333 -17.14 12.69 -8.90
C MET A 333 -15.62 12.90 -8.78
N LYS A 334 -14.95 13.51 -9.77
CA LYS A 334 -13.54 13.92 -9.66
C LYS A 334 -13.33 14.94 -8.53
N ALA A 335 -14.15 15.94 -8.43
CA ALA A 335 -14.10 16.93 -7.34
C ALA A 335 -14.38 16.29 -5.97
N ASN A 336 -15.35 15.37 -5.93
CA ASN A 336 -15.70 14.61 -4.75
C ASN A 336 -14.55 13.68 -4.29
N ALA A 337 -13.84 13.04 -5.21
CA ALA A 337 -12.66 12.21 -4.90
C ALA A 337 -11.55 13.05 -4.23
N LEU A 338 -11.26 14.25 -4.73
CA LEU A 338 -10.32 15.18 -4.08
C LEU A 338 -10.82 15.62 -2.70
N THR A 339 -12.12 15.85 -2.55
CA THR A 339 -12.73 16.19 -1.25
C THR A 339 -12.61 15.03 -0.26
N CYS A 340 -12.87 13.81 -0.71
CA CYS A 340 -12.71 12.60 0.06
C CYS A 340 -11.24 12.40 0.49
N ALA A 341 -10.29 12.56 -0.43
CA ALA A 341 -8.87 12.50 -0.10
C ALA A 341 -8.49 13.50 1.00
N LYS A 342 -8.96 14.74 0.89
CA LYS A 342 -8.68 15.80 1.86
C LYS A 342 -9.32 15.55 3.23
N LYS A 343 -10.60 15.13 3.26
CA LYS A 343 -11.40 15.06 4.48
C LYS A 343 -11.39 13.69 5.16
N TYR A 344 -11.25 12.61 4.40
CA TYR A 344 -11.28 11.24 4.91
C TYR A 344 -9.88 10.66 5.04
N LEU A 345 -9.03 10.68 3.97
CA LEU A 345 -7.67 10.16 4.06
C LEU A 345 -6.79 11.02 4.97
N ARG A 346 -6.93 12.34 4.92
CA ARG A 346 -6.23 13.32 5.80
C ARG A 346 -4.72 13.06 5.91
N ALA A 347 -4.06 12.79 4.78
CA ALA A 347 -2.69 12.32 4.75
C ALA A 347 -1.71 13.22 5.53
N ALA A 348 -1.85 14.55 5.43
CA ALA A 348 -0.99 15.48 6.15
C ALA A 348 -1.19 15.42 7.67
N GLU A 349 -2.45 15.35 8.13
CA GLU A 349 -2.77 15.23 9.56
C GLU A 349 -2.27 13.89 10.12
N ARG A 350 -2.52 12.78 9.38
CA ARG A 350 -2.02 11.45 9.74
C ARG A 350 -0.49 11.40 9.80
N TYR A 351 0.18 12.15 8.92
CA TYR A 351 1.63 12.27 8.98
C TYR A 351 2.11 12.94 10.27
N GLU A 352 1.50 14.04 10.68
CA GLU A 352 1.87 14.71 11.94
C GLU A 352 1.58 13.83 13.17
N GLN A 353 0.48 13.07 13.15
CA GLN A 353 0.17 12.06 14.19
C GLN A 353 1.26 10.98 14.25
N LEU A 354 1.67 10.43 13.10
CA LEU A 354 2.75 9.45 13.01
C LEU A 354 4.07 10.02 13.53
N LYS A 355 4.46 11.22 13.06
CA LYS A 355 5.69 11.90 13.48
C LYS A 355 5.73 12.11 14.98
N SER A 356 4.64 12.62 15.58
CA SER A 356 4.52 12.83 17.01
C SER A 356 4.62 11.51 17.79
N ALA A 357 4.01 10.44 17.26
CA ALA A 357 4.09 9.13 17.90
C ALA A 357 5.52 8.55 17.87
N LEU A 358 6.22 8.72 16.76
CA LEU A 358 7.61 8.28 16.60
C LEU A 358 8.56 9.08 17.52
N GLU A 359 8.33 10.38 17.65
CA GLU A 359 9.10 11.23 18.55
C GLU A 359 9.00 10.75 20.01
N VAL A 360 7.81 10.42 20.48
CA VAL A 360 7.59 9.93 21.85
C VAL A 360 8.36 8.64 22.13
N VAL A 361 8.37 7.69 21.18
CA VAL A 361 9.09 6.41 21.35
C VAL A 361 10.60 6.58 21.41
N LEU A 362 11.13 7.63 20.78
CA LEU A 362 12.58 7.87 20.66
C LEU A 362 13.11 8.88 21.69
N LYS A 363 12.25 9.44 22.56
CA LYS A 363 12.72 10.27 23.70
C LYS A 363 13.51 9.41 24.66
N PRO A 364 14.70 9.83 25.08
CA PRO A 364 15.41 9.12 26.15
C PRO A 364 14.54 9.15 27.42
N HIS A 365 14.34 7.97 28.01
CA HIS A 365 13.72 7.80 29.34
C HIS A 365 14.74 8.04 30.44
#